data_99aa21aad5bb181c09f3366dbe5fb227
#
_entry.id   99aa21aad5bb181c09f3366dbe5fb227
#
_cell.length_a   1.000
_cell.length_b   1.000
_cell.length_c   1.000
_cell.angle_alpha   90.00
_cell.angle_beta   90.00
_cell.angle_gamma   90.00
#
_symmetry.space_group_name_H-M   'P 1'
#
loop_
_entity.id
_entity.type
_entity.pdbx_description
1 polymer ?
#
loop_
_entity_poly.entity_id
_entity_poly.type
_entity_poly.pdbx_seq_one_letter_code
_entity_poly.pdbx_strand_id
1 'polypeptide(L)'
;TLVHKGNIMKFTEGGFKLWGYALAEREFPDKTFTWPQYEKIKKEKGEDAAATALLDAEAAGKVVIKDVIADAFLQNTLLVPEEYSVIATLNLNGDYVSDQLAAMVGGIGIAPGANINYDSGYAIFEATHGTAPNIAGKNVVNPCSLLLSSVMMLEYMGWNEVGRLITAALEH
;
A
#
# COMPACT_ATOMS: atom_id res chain seq x y z
N THR A 1 -5.90 -2.11 -2.93
CA THR A 1 -6.81 -1.02 -3.33
C THR A 1 -6.04 0.06 -4.09
N LEU A 2 -6.55 0.52 -5.24
CA LEU A 2 -6.04 1.65 -6.02
C LEU A 2 -6.68 2.93 -5.48
N VAL A 3 -5.90 3.81 -4.86
CA VAL A 3 -6.39 5.10 -4.33
C VAL A 3 -6.08 6.21 -5.33
N HIS A 4 -7.08 6.97 -5.74
CA HIS A 4 -6.95 7.98 -6.79
C HIS A 4 -7.95 9.13 -6.65
N LYS A 5 -7.64 10.27 -7.29
CA LYS A 5 -8.56 11.41 -7.46
C LYS A 5 -9.00 11.56 -8.93
N GLY A 6 -9.21 10.46 -9.63
CA GLY A 6 -9.51 10.42 -11.06
C GLY A 6 -10.82 11.08 -11.49
N ASN A 7 -11.73 11.36 -10.57
CA ASN A 7 -12.93 12.16 -10.84
C ASN A 7 -12.61 13.64 -11.14
N ILE A 8 -11.50 14.16 -10.64
CA ILE A 8 -10.99 15.52 -10.86
C ILE A 8 -9.80 15.50 -11.83
N MET A 9 -8.75 14.72 -11.49
CA MET A 9 -7.52 14.62 -12.29
C MET A 9 -7.62 13.42 -13.25
N LYS A 10 -8.41 13.60 -14.31
CA LYS A 10 -8.87 12.51 -15.19
C LYS A 10 -7.73 11.81 -15.94
N PHE A 11 -6.71 12.54 -16.39
CA PHE A 11 -5.65 12.00 -17.23
C PHE A 11 -4.53 11.31 -16.40
N THR A 12 -4.19 11.86 -15.25
CA THR A 12 -3.16 11.30 -14.36
C THR A 12 -3.74 10.27 -13.41
N GLU A 13 -4.53 10.71 -12.45
CA GLU A 13 -5.13 9.85 -11.43
C GLU A 13 -6.14 8.84 -12.01
N GLY A 14 -6.97 9.29 -12.97
CA GLY A 14 -7.89 8.41 -13.70
C GLY A 14 -7.15 7.42 -14.59
N GLY A 15 -6.06 7.86 -15.24
CA GLY A 15 -5.15 6.99 -15.99
C GLY A 15 -4.51 5.94 -15.10
N PHE A 16 -3.98 6.32 -13.94
CA PHE A 16 -3.39 5.39 -12.96
C PHE A 16 -4.36 4.24 -12.61
N LYS A 17 -5.61 4.57 -12.28
CA LYS A 17 -6.62 3.57 -11.99
C LYS A 17 -6.82 2.58 -13.16
N LEU A 18 -7.00 3.12 -14.36
CA LEU A 18 -7.25 2.30 -15.56
C LEU A 18 -6.05 1.40 -15.89
N TRP A 19 -4.84 1.94 -15.78
CA TRP A 19 -3.61 1.17 -16.01
C TRP A 19 -3.38 0.10 -14.95
N GLY A 20 -3.71 0.39 -13.69
CA GLY A 20 -3.63 -0.59 -12.61
C GLY A 20 -4.51 -1.81 -12.86
N TYR A 21 -5.75 -1.61 -13.29
CA TYR A 21 -6.64 -2.70 -13.67
C TYR A 21 -6.15 -3.44 -14.93
N ALA A 22 -5.80 -2.70 -15.98
CA ALA A 22 -5.32 -3.30 -17.22
C ALA A 22 -4.04 -4.13 -17.01
N LEU A 23 -3.12 -3.67 -16.19
CA LEU A 23 -1.90 -4.40 -15.83
C LEU A 23 -2.24 -5.71 -15.11
N ALA A 24 -3.10 -5.64 -14.10
CA ALA A 24 -3.50 -6.81 -13.33
C ALA A 24 -4.15 -7.89 -14.21
N GLU A 25 -5.06 -7.49 -15.08
CA GLU A 25 -5.77 -8.40 -15.99
C GLU A 25 -4.86 -8.98 -17.09
N ARG A 26 -3.86 -8.22 -17.56
CA ARG A 26 -2.93 -8.65 -18.60
C ARG A 26 -1.82 -9.54 -18.07
N GLU A 27 -1.16 -9.13 -16.98
CA GLU A 27 0.06 -9.80 -16.49
C GLU A 27 -0.23 -10.86 -15.41
N PHE A 28 -1.36 -10.71 -14.69
CA PHE A 28 -1.68 -11.57 -13.56
C PHE A 28 -3.11 -12.12 -13.56
N PRO A 29 -3.65 -12.59 -14.71
CA PRO A 29 -5.06 -13.00 -14.81
C PRO A 29 -5.43 -14.16 -13.87
N ASP A 30 -4.48 -15.05 -13.63
CA ASP A 30 -4.70 -16.20 -12.75
C ASP A 30 -4.58 -15.86 -11.25
N LYS A 31 -3.95 -14.73 -10.92
CA LYS A 31 -3.66 -14.32 -9.53
C LYS A 31 -4.53 -13.17 -9.04
N THR A 32 -5.30 -12.53 -9.91
CA THR A 32 -6.07 -11.34 -9.57
C THR A 32 -7.53 -11.48 -9.95
N PHE A 33 -8.38 -10.74 -9.25
CA PHE A 33 -9.77 -10.49 -9.61
C PHE A 33 -10.04 -8.98 -9.45
N THR A 34 -10.44 -8.32 -10.53
CA THR A 34 -10.57 -6.86 -10.55
C THR A 34 -12.01 -6.41 -10.38
N TRP A 35 -12.21 -5.20 -9.84
CA TRP A 35 -13.54 -4.64 -9.71
C TRP A 35 -14.28 -4.45 -11.05
N PRO A 36 -13.63 -4.05 -12.16
CA PRO A 36 -14.24 -4.10 -13.48
C PRO A 36 -14.78 -5.46 -13.90
N GLN A 37 -14.10 -6.55 -13.54
CA GLN A 37 -14.62 -7.91 -13.80
C GLN A 37 -15.88 -8.20 -12.98
N TYR A 38 -15.89 -7.80 -11.70
CA TYR A 38 -17.08 -7.88 -10.85
C TYR A 38 -18.26 -7.12 -11.48
N GLU A 39 -18.08 -5.86 -11.85
CA GLU A 39 -19.13 -5.02 -12.43
C GLU A 39 -19.62 -5.55 -13.78
N LYS A 40 -18.74 -6.14 -14.57
CA LYS A 40 -19.11 -6.82 -15.83
C LYS A 40 -20.02 -8.01 -15.57
N ILE A 41 -19.66 -8.89 -14.63
CA ILE A 41 -20.49 -10.06 -14.26
C ILE A 41 -21.83 -9.60 -13.71
N LYS A 42 -21.84 -8.60 -12.85
CA LYS A 42 -23.05 -8.00 -12.29
C LYS A 42 -23.99 -7.49 -13.36
N LYS A 43 -23.46 -6.81 -14.37
CA LYS A 43 -24.25 -6.29 -15.50
C LYS A 43 -24.80 -7.40 -16.40
N GLU A 44 -24.04 -8.47 -16.62
CA GLU A 44 -24.41 -9.54 -17.54
C GLU A 44 -25.28 -10.62 -16.88
N LYS A 45 -25.05 -10.93 -15.60
CA LYS A 45 -25.61 -12.09 -14.91
C LYS A 45 -26.32 -11.77 -13.58
N GLY A 46 -26.30 -10.51 -13.14
CA GLY A 46 -26.89 -10.04 -11.89
C GLY A 46 -25.95 -10.04 -10.69
N GLU A 47 -26.42 -9.45 -9.59
CA GLU A 47 -25.67 -9.23 -8.34
C GLU A 47 -25.20 -10.54 -7.70
N ASP A 48 -26.09 -11.53 -7.61
CA ASP A 48 -25.79 -12.82 -6.96
C ASP A 48 -24.64 -13.57 -7.66
N ALA A 49 -24.63 -13.52 -9.01
CA ALA A 49 -23.56 -14.13 -9.79
C ALA A 49 -22.20 -13.41 -9.60
N ALA A 50 -22.22 -12.09 -9.47
CA ALA A 50 -21.02 -11.31 -9.21
C ALA A 50 -20.49 -11.55 -7.79
N ALA A 51 -21.38 -11.62 -6.79
CA ALA A 51 -21.00 -11.94 -5.42
C ALA A 51 -20.40 -13.35 -5.31
N THR A 52 -21.00 -14.33 -5.97
CA THR A 52 -20.45 -15.69 -6.03
C THR A 52 -19.07 -15.71 -6.66
N ALA A 53 -18.87 -15.01 -7.81
CA ALA A 53 -17.58 -14.95 -8.48
C ALA A 53 -16.48 -14.27 -7.62
N LEU A 54 -16.85 -13.28 -6.79
CA LEU A 54 -15.93 -12.66 -5.84
C LEU A 54 -15.52 -13.64 -4.75
N LEU A 55 -16.47 -14.34 -4.13
CA LEU A 55 -16.19 -15.36 -3.12
C LEU A 55 -15.33 -16.50 -3.66
N ASP A 56 -15.59 -16.96 -4.87
CA ASP A 56 -14.78 -17.98 -5.55
C ASP A 56 -13.34 -17.50 -5.79
N ALA A 57 -13.17 -16.24 -6.18
CA ALA A 57 -11.86 -15.64 -6.38
C ALA A 57 -11.06 -15.54 -5.06
N GLU A 58 -11.72 -15.13 -3.98
CA GLU A 58 -11.12 -15.07 -2.63
C GLU A 58 -10.76 -16.47 -2.12
N ALA A 59 -11.66 -17.45 -2.29
CA ALA A 59 -11.40 -18.85 -1.94
C ALA A 59 -10.23 -19.47 -2.73
N ALA A 60 -10.05 -19.04 -3.98
CA ALA A 60 -8.92 -19.43 -4.82
C ALA A 60 -7.62 -18.69 -4.47
N GLY A 61 -7.60 -17.82 -3.47
CA GLY A 61 -6.45 -17.03 -3.04
C GLY A 61 -6.05 -15.92 -4.03
N LYS A 62 -6.98 -15.46 -4.87
CA LYS A 62 -6.71 -14.34 -5.78
C LYS A 62 -6.69 -13.01 -5.02
N VAL A 63 -5.83 -12.11 -5.46
CA VAL A 63 -5.81 -10.73 -4.99
C VAL A 63 -6.99 -9.97 -5.59
N VAL A 64 -7.90 -9.52 -4.74
CA VAL A 64 -9.03 -8.67 -5.16
C VAL A 64 -8.56 -7.24 -5.27
N ILE A 65 -8.67 -6.66 -6.47
CA ILE A 65 -8.25 -5.27 -6.74
C ILE A 65 -9.48 -4.40 -6.90
N LYS A 66 -9.63 -3.46 -5.95
CA LYS A 66 -10.68 -2.44 -5.93
C LYS A 66 -10.07 -1.06 -6.12
N ASP A 67 -10.87 -0.06 -6.44
CA ASP A 67 -10.46 1.33 -6.41
C ASP A 67 -11.31 2.15 -5.44
N VAL A 68 -10.76 3.26 -4.98
CA VAL A 68 -11.45 4.22 -4.13
C VAL A 68 -10.97 5.65 -4.42
N ILE A 69 -11.89 6.59 -4.41
CA ILE A 69 -11.58 8.01 -4.53
C ILE A 69 -10.92 8.49 -3.24
N ALA A 70 -9.86 9.29 -3.35
CA ALA A 70 -8.98 9.69 -2.25
C ALA A 70 -9.71 10.25 -1.03
N ASP A 71 -10.72 11.10 -1.20
CA ASP A 71 -11.52 11.65 -0.10
C ASP A 71 -12.31 10.58 0.66
N ALA A 72 -12.92 9.63 -0.04
CA ALA A 72 -13.58 8.50 0.59
C ALA A 72 -12.56 7.57 1.28
N PHE A 73 -11.39 7.38 0.67
CA PHE A 73 -10.30 6.62 1.29
C PHE A 73 -9.85 7.22 2.63
N LEU A 74 -9.60 8.54 2.67
CA LEU A 74 -9.21 9.24 3.90
C LEU A 74 -10.24 9.08 5.03
N GLN A 75 -11.53 9.08 4.69
CA GLN A 75 -12.60 8.79 5.64
C GLN A 75 -12.58 7.32 6.08
N ASN A 76 -12.50 6.40 5.13
CA ASN A 76 -12.61 4.97 5.39
C ASN A 76 -11.43 4.41 6.19
N THR A 77 -10.23 4.95 6.05
CA THR A 77 -9.08 4.56 6.88
C THR A 77 -9.30 4.82 8.37
N LEU A 78 -10.18 5.77 8.72
CA LEU A 78 -10.56 6.04 10.10
C LEU A 78 -11.73 5.19 10.58
N LEU A 79 -12.66 4.82 9.69
CA LEU A 79 -13.90 4.13 10.03
C LEU A 79 -13.81 2.61 9.91
N VAL A 80 -13.13 2.12 8.88
CA VAL A 80 -13.03 0.71 8.49
C VAL A 80 -11.64 0.36 7.95
N PRO A 81 -10.56 0.62 8.72
CA PRO A 81 -9.17 0.43 8.24
C PRO A 81 -8.88 -1.01 7.82
N GLU A 82 -9.60 -1.99 8.39
CA GLU A 82 -9.45 -3.42 8.10
C GLU A 82 -9.78 -3.81 6.65
N GLU A 83 -10.46 -2.95 5.90
CA GLU A 83 -10.74 -3.19 4.48
C GLU A 83 -9.50 -3.00 3.57
N TYR A 84 -8.41 -2.43 4.11
CA TYR A 84 -7.23 -2.05 3.34
C TYR A 84 -6.00 -2.84 3.77
N SER A 85 -5.62 -3.87 3.02
CA SER A 85 -4.38 -4.63 3.27
C SER A 85 -3.18 -4.06 2.52
N VAL A 86 -3.37 -3.70 1.23
CA VAL A 86 -2.33 -3.06 0.39
C VAL A 86 -2.94 -1.88 -0.35
N ILE A 87 -2.24 -0.76 -0.31
CA ILE A 87 -2.65 0.50 -0.93
C ILE A 87 -1.64 0.85 -2.03
N ALA A 88 -2.13 1.02 -3.25
CA ALA A 88 -1.36 1.54 -4.36
C ALA A 88 -1.91 2.91 -4.76
N THR A 89 -1.05 3.90 -4.86
CA THR A 89 -1.44 5.26 -5.20
C THR A 89 -0.29 6.02 -5.85
N LEU A 90 -0.57 7.19 -6.43
CA LEU A 90 0.46 8.06 -6.99
C LEU A 90 1.20 8.84 -5.90
N ASN A 91 2.37 9.37 -6.27
CA ASN A 91 3.34 10.02 -5.41
C ASN A 91 2.72 10.98 -4.38
N LEU A 92 1.99 12.00 -4.80
CA LEU A 92 1.45 13.02 -3.90
C LEU A 92 0.44 12.45 -2.88
N ASN A 93 -0.50 11.65 -3.35
CA ASN A 93 -1.46 11.00 -2.46
C ASN A 93 -0.75 10.03 -1.51
N GLY A 94 0.26 9.31 -2.01
CA GLY A 94 1.05 8.37 -1.21
C GLY A 94 1.80 9.06 -0.09
N ASP A 95 2.39 10.23 -0.35
CA ASP A 95 3.08 11.04 0.65
C ASP A 95 2.14 11.46 1.79
N TYR A 96 0.97 11.98 1.47
CA TYR A 96 -0.03 12.36 2.48
C TYR A 96 -0.57 11.15 3.25
N VAL A 97 -0.88 10.07 2.54
CA VAL A 97 -1.50 8.87 3.12
C VAL A 97 -0.54 8.10 4.02
N SER A 98 0.73 7.99 3.64
CA SER A 98 1.72 7.28 4.45
C SER A 98 1.91 7.94 5.81
N ASP A 99 1.97 9.27 5.88
CA ASP A 99 2.08 10.01 7.13
C ASP A 99 0.81 9.90 7.98
N GLN A 100 -0.37 9.95 7.35
CA GLN A 100 -1.63 9.72 8.07
C GLN A 100 -1.68 8.33 8.69
N LEU A 101 -1.37 7.29 7.92
CA LEU A 101 -1.40 5.91 8.42
C LEU A 101 -0.34 5.68 9.50
N ALA A 102 0.85 6.26 9.33
CA ALA A 102 1.88 6.23 10.36
C ALA A 102 1.41 6.88 11.67
N ALA A 103 0.74 8.03 11.58
CA ALA A 103 0.17 8.71 12.76
C ALA A 103 -0.88 7.86 13.49
N MET A 104 -1.70 7.09 12.74
CA MET A 104 -2.72 6.21 13.32
C MET A 104 -2.13 5.04 14.12
N VAL A 105 -0.93 4.58 13.80
CA VAL A 105 -0.29 3.43 14.46
C VAL A 105 0.84 3.80 15.42
N GLY A 106 1.10 5.08 15.65
CA GLY A 106 2.10 5.52 16.64
C GLY A 106 2.98 6.68 16.19
N GLY A 107 2.89 7.09 14.94
CA GLY A 107 3.59 8.24 14.38
C GLY A 107 4.68 7.89 13.38
N ILE A 108 5.14 8.90 12.66
CA ILE A 108 6.14 8.76 11.58
C ILE A 108 7.51 8.26 12.07
N GLY A 109 7.78 8.33 13.36
CA GLY A 109 9.02 7.82 13.96
C GLY A 109 9.17 6.29 13.93
N ILE A 110 8.12 5.56 13.55
CA ILE A 110 8.15 4.08 13.43
C ILE A 110 7.96 3.58 12.00
N ALA A 111 7.52 4.43 11.07
CA ALA A 111 7.22 4.02 9.70
C ALA A 111 8.51 3.84 8.87
N PRO A 112 8.77 2.66 8.28
CA PRO A 112 9.91 2.45 7.40
C PRO A 112 9.61 2.97 5.98
N GLY A 113 10.68 3.28 5.23
CA GLY A 113 10.60 3.71 3.85
C GLY A 113 11.63 3.04 2.95
N ALA A 114 11.22 2.82 1.69
CA ALA A 114 12.09 2.32 0.65
C ALA A 114 11.72 2.91 -0.71
N ASN A 115 12.74 3.24 -1.51
CA ASN A 115 12.62 3.62 -2.90
C ASN A 115 13.33 2.56 -3.75
N ILE A 116 12.59 1.78 -4.52
CA ILE A 116 13.10 0.61 -5.23
C ILE A 116 12.84 0.75 -6.74
N ASN A 117 13.88 0.61 -7.54
CA ASN A 117 13.76 0.41 -8.96
C ASN A 117 13.77 -1.10 -9.25
N TYR A 118 12.60 -1.66 -9.52
CA TYR A 118 12.43 -3.09 -9.73
C TYR A 118 13.03 -3.62 -11.04
N ASP A 119 13.33 -2.74 -12.01
CA ASP A 119 13.98 -3.13 -13.27
C ASP A 119 15.49 -3.29 -13.11
N SER A 120 16.12 -2.37 -12.39
CA SER A 120 17.58 -2.36 -12.18
C SER A 120 18.04 -3.03 -10.89
N GLY A 121 17.14 -3.20 -9.93
CA GLY A 121 17.46 -3.70 -8.58
C GLY A 121 18.12 -2.68 -7.65
N TYR A 122 18.31 -1.42 -8.08
CA TYR A 122 18.80 -0.39 -7.17
C TYR A 122 17.73 0.03 -6.18
N ALA A 123 18.11 0.19 -4.91
CA ALA A 123 17.20 0.58 -3.85
C ALA A 123 17.88 1.52 -2.84
N ILE A 124 17.07 2.41 -2.25
CA ILE A 124 17.45 3.28 -1.14
C ILE A 124 16.43 3.04 -0.03
N PHE A 125 16.93 2.83 1.18
CA PHE A 125 16.12 2.62 2.39
C PHE A 125 16.37 3.76 3.35
N GLU A 126 15.30 4.45 3.75
CA GLU A 126 15.40 5.66 4.56
C GLU A 126 14.27 5.75 5.57
N ALA A 127 14.44 6.53 6.63
CA ALA A 127 13.35 6.90 7.51
C ALA A 127 12.35 7.79 6.74
N THR A 128 11.06 7.61 6.95
CA THR A 128 10.02 8.40 6.28
C THR A 128 9.92 9.83 6.81
N HIS A 129 10.36 10.07 8.05
CA HIS A 129 10.35 11.41 8.65
C HIS A 129 11.50 12.30 8.18
N GLY A 130 11.33 13.62 8.27
CA GLY A 130 12.37 14.61 7.98
C GLY A 130 13.44 14.71 9.08
N THR A 131 14.30 15.71 8.97
CA THR A 131 15.47 15.93 9.85
C THR A 131 15.14 16.44 11.27
N ALA A 132 13.91 16.90 11.50
CA ALA A 132 13.39 17.37 12.78
C ALA A 132 14.39 18.30 13.56
N PRO A 133 14.83 19.44 12.98
CA PRO A 133 15.90 20.26 13.54
C PRO A 133 15.60 20.77 14.95
N ASN A 134 14.32 20.90 15.32
CA ASN A 134 13.88 21.38 16.62
C ASN A 134 14.23 20.45 17.79
N ILE A 135 14.47 19.16 17.51
CA ILE A 135 14.80 18.14 18.49
C ILE A 135 16.20 17.55 18.29
N ALA A 136 16.95 18.05 17.31
CA ALA A 136 18.32 17.61 17.06
C ALA A 136 19.19 17.78 18.32
N GLY A 137 19.98 16.77 18.65
CA GLY A 137 20.86 16.77 19.85
C GLY A 137 20.16 16.56 21.20
N LYS A 138 18.81 16.46 21.23
CA LYS A 138 18.07 16.28 22.50
C LYS A 138 17.90 14.81 22.92
N ASN A 139 18.30 13.86 22.09
CA ASN A 139 18.20 12.42 22.35
C ASN A 139 16.77 11.96 22.71
N VAL A 140 15.77 12.48 21.98
CA VAL A 140 14.33 12.20 22.22
C VAL A 140 13.63 11.56 21.03
N VAL A 141 14.34 11.37 19.92
CA VAL A 141 13.77 10.78 18.69
C VAL A 141 13.58 9.27 18.86
N ASN A 142 12.48 8.74 18.32
CA ASN A 142 12.29 7.31 18.20
C ASN A 142 13.09 6.81 16.97
N PRO A 143 14.07 5.90 17.12
CA PRO A 143 14.89 5.42 16.00
C PRO A 143 14.24 4.31 15.17
N CYS A 144 13.03 3.86 15.50
CA CYS A 144 12.41 2.67 14.89
C CYS A 144 12.19 2.83 13.38
N SER A 145 11.87 4.02 12.88
CA SER A 145 11.71 4.25 11.44
C SER A 145 12.99 3.86 10.68
N LEU A 146 14.16 4.30 11.12
CA LEU A 146 15.43 3.95 10.49
C LEU A 146 15.80 2.48 10.69
N LEU A 147 15.56 1.92 11.88
CA LEU A 147 15.81 0.51 12.16
C LEU A 147 14.93 -0.41 11.32
N LEU A 148 13.64 -0.12 11.19
CA LEU A 148 12.72 -0.89 10.35
C LEU A 148 13.00 -0.71 8.86
N SER A 149 13.46 0.46 8.43
CA SER A 149 13.96 0.65 7.05
C SER A 149 15.20 -0.22 6.80
N SER A 150 16.07 -0.39 7.79
CA SER A 150 17.21 -1.30 7.72
C SER A 150 16.76 -2.76 7.66
N VAL A 151 15.69 -3.15 8.36
CA VAL A 151 15.07 -4.47 8.25
C VAL A 151 14.61 -4.71 6.82
N MET A 152 13.86 -3.76 6.21
CA MET A 152 13.45 -3.86 4.81
C MET A 152 14.64 -4.02 3.85
N MET A 153 15.75 -3.31 4.11
CA MET A 153 16.99 -3.46 3.33
C MET A 153 17.56 -4.87 3.44
N LEU A 154 17.63 -5.41 4.64
CA LEU A 154 18.16 -6.77 4.88
C LEU A 154 17.29 -7.83 4.22
N GLU A 155 15.97 -7.70 4.31
CA GLU A 155 15.02 -8.57 3.63
C GLU A 155 15.15 -8.48 2.09
N TYR A 156 15.29 -7.27 1.56
CA TYR A 156 15.54 -7.05 0.13
C TYR A 156 16.85 -7.71 -0.35
N MET A 157 17.88 -7.73 0.49
CA MET A 157 19.14 -8.42 0.23
C MET A 157 19.08 -9.95 0.46
N GLY A 158 17.95 -10.48 0.94
CA GLY A 158 17.77 -11.90 1.25
C GLY A 158 18.25 -12.30 2.65
N TRP A 159 18.63 -11.36 3.51
CA TRP A 159 19.12 -11.61 4.87
C TRP A 159 17.96 -11.63 5.89
N ASN A 160 16.91 -12.37 5.57
CA ASN A 160 15.65 -12.41 6.32
C ASN A 160 15.82 -12.81 7.79
N GLU A 161 16.80 -13.65 8.12
CA GLU A 161 17.03 -14.05 9.51
C GLU A 161 17.52 -12.89 10.37
N VAL A 162 18.41 -12.06 9.82
CA VAL A 162 18.91 -10.87 10.52
C VAL A 162 17.79 -9.85 10.72
N GLY A 163 16.97 -9.63 9.69
CA GLY A 163 15.77 -8.78 9.78
C GLY A 163 14.84 -9.22 10.92
N ARG A 164 14.53 -10.52 10.99
CA ARG A 164 13.70 -11.08 12.07
C ARG A 164 14.29 -10.88 13.48
N LEU A 165 15.61 -11.02 13.62
CA LEU A 165 16.27 -10.79 14.91
C LEU A 165 16.15 -9.34 15.37
N ILE A 166 16.31 -8.38 14.46
CA ILE A 166 16.14 -6.94 14.77
C ILE A 166 14.68 -6.66 15.18
N THR A 167 13.71 -7.16 14.39
CA THR A 167 12.28 -6.98 14.70
C THR A 167 11.93 -7.55 16.06
N ALA A 168 12.35 -8.78 16.36
CA ALA A 168 12.12 -9.39 17.67
C ALA A 168 12.76 -8.62 18.83
N ALA A 169 13.93 -8.01 18.60
CA ALA A 169 14.58 -7.17 19.60
C ALA A 169 13.86 -5.83 19.85
N LEU A 170 13.10 -5.32 18.87
CA LEU A 170 12.30 -4.11 19.02
C LEU A 170 10.96 -4.35 19.74
N GLU A 171 10.48 -5.60 19.75
CA GLU A 171 9.23 -6.00 20.43
C GLU A 171 9.40 -6.22 21.94
N HIS A 172 10.63 -6.23 22.44
CA HIS A 172 11.01 -6.38 23.85
C HIS A 172 11.39 -5.05 24.49
#